data_179e6885c814c9d29e0e02072a811fc6
#
_entry.id   179e6885c814c9d29e0e02072a811fc6
#
_cell.length_a   1.000
_cell.length_b   1.000
_cell.length_c   1.000
_cell.angle_alpha   90.00
_cell.angle_beta   90.00
_cell.angle_gamma   90.00
#
_symmetry.space_group_name_H-M   'P 1'
#
loop_
_entity.id
_entity.type
_entity.pdbx_description
1 polymer ?
#
loop_
_entity_poly.entity_id
_entity_poly.type
_entity_poly.pdbx_seq_one_letter_code
_entity_poly.pdbx_strand_id
1 'polypeptide(L)'
;GTSTPFNDRMEINAIQKVFGEHAPRLAISSIKSMTGHLMGGAGAVELIATVQSLLHNKVPPTLNCDNPEAPELNFVPHVYQEREVRAAISNSFGFGGHNVCLAVRKWQED
;
A
#
# COMPACT_ATOMS: atom_id res chain seq x y z
N GLY A 1 -6.21 2.89 1.30
CA GLY A 1 -7.18 2.66 0.25
C GLY A 1 -8.50 2.08 0.70
N THR A 2 -9.34 2.87 1.39
CA THR A 2 -10.72 2.44 1.73
C THR A 2 -11.73 2.79 0.65
N SER A 3 -11.29 3.47 -0.40
CA SER A 3 -12.13 3.99 -1.48
C SER A 3 -13.15 5.04 -1.01
N THR A 4 -12.81 5.74 0.06
CA THR A 4 -13.59 6.88 0.51
C THR A 4 -12.87 8.17 0.12
N PRO A 5 -13.59 9.22 -0.30
CA PRO A 5 -12.96 10.47 -0.75
C PRO A 5 -12.04 11.10 0.31
N PHE A 6 -12.43 11.01 1.57
CA PHE A 6 -11.68 11.60 2.66
C PHE A 6 -10.41 10.80 2.99
N ASN A 7 -10.53 9.48 3.16
CA ASN A 7 -9.40 8.64 3.57
C ASN A 7 -8.30 8.57 2.51
N ASP A 8 -8.67 8.33 1.26
CA ASP A 8 -7.69 8.16 0.19
C ASP A 8 -6.87 9.42 -0.03
N ARG A 9 -7.52 10.58 0.02
CA ARG A 9 -6.83 11.87 -0.09
C ARG A 9 -5.87 12.11 1.08
N MET A 10 -6.31 11.84 2.30
CA MET A 10 -5.49 12.00 3.50
C MET A 10 -4.28 11.09 3.48
N GLU A 11 -4.46 9.84 3.06
CA GLU A 11 -3.37 8.87 2.96
C GLU A 11 -2.35 9.29 1.89
N ILE A 12 -2.79 9.72 0.72
CA ILE A 12 -1.93 10.26 -0.34
C ILE A 12 -1.12 11.44 0.19
N ASN A 13 -1.76 12.38 0.83
CA ASN A 13 -1.08 13.55 1.41
C ASN A 13 -0.02 13.15 2.44
N ALA A 14 -0.33 12.19 3.29
CA ALA A 14 0.62 11.68 4.29
C ALA A 14 1.84 11.03 3.62
N ILE A 15 1.62 10.20 2.61
CA ILE A 15 2.69 9.56 1.84
C ILE A 15 3.59 10.60 1.19
N GLN A 16 3.01 11.59 0.52
CA GLN A 16 3.77 12.66 -0.12
C GLN A 16 4.55 13.50 0.88
N LYS A 17 3.97 13.76 2.04
CA LYS A 17 4.63 14.54 3.10
C LYS A 17 5.82 13.79 3.70
N VAL A 18 5.68 12.50 3.94
CA VAL A 18 6.73 11.69 4.56
C VAL A 18 7.86 11.39 3.58
N PHE A 19 7.55 11.00 2.36
CA PHE A 19 8.54 10.54 1.38
C PHE A 19 9.04 11.64 0.44
N GLY A 20 8.33 12.79 0.36
CA GLY A 20 8.76 13.93 -0.43
C GLY A 20 9.09 13.57 -1.87
N GLU A 21 10.30 13.91 -2.31
CA GLU A 21 10.78 13.63 -3.67
C GLU A 21 10.89 12.14 -4.00
N HIS A 22 10.93 11.29 -2.99
CA HIS A 22 10.99 9.83 -3.16
C HIS A 22 9.61 9.21 -3.43
N ALA A 23 8.53 9.91 -3.11
CA ALA A 23 7.16 9.37 -3.23
C ALA A 23 6.84 8.81 -4.63
N PRO A 24 7.22 9.44 -5.76
CA PRO A 24 6.96 8.89 -7.08
C PRO A 24 7.67 7.56 -7.38
N ARG A 25 8.70 7.21 -6.61
CA ARG A 25 9.47 5.95 -6.77
C ARG A 25 8.85 4.79 -6.01
N LEU A 26 7.94 5.06 -5.10
CA LEU A 26 7.24 4.03 -4.33
C LEU A 26 6.25 3.28 -5.23
N ALA A 27 6.12 1.97 -5.00
CA ALA A 27 4.97 1.23 -5.48
C ALA A 27 3.93 1.22 -4.36
N ILE A 28 2.76 1.76 -4.64
CA ILE A 28 1.65 1.87 -3.69
C ILE A 28 0.52 0.98 -4.21
N SER A 29 0.04 0.08 -3.37
CA SER A 29 -1.01 -0.85 -3.77
C SER A 29 -2.07 -0.95 -2.69
N SER A 30 -3.32 -0.98 -3.08
CA SER A 30 -4.41 -1.37 -2.21
C SER A 30 -5.02 -2.67 -2.70
N ILE A 31 -4.76 -3.76 -1.99
CA ILE A 31 -5.34 -5.06 -2.31
C ILE A 31 -6.83 -5.14 -1.96
N LYS A 32 -7.39 -4.14 -1.28
CA LYS A 32 -8.84 -4.05 -1.06
C LYS A 32 -9.63 -4.03 -2.36
N SER A 33 -9.00 -3.61 -3.44
CA SER A 33 -9.58 -3.71 -4.78
C SER A 33 -9.88 -5.15 -5.21
N MET A 34 -9.18 -6.13 -4.63
CA MET A 34 -9.35 -7.56 -4.91
C MET A 34 -10.08 -8.29 -3.77
N THR A 35 -9.78 -7.93 -2.51
CA THR A 35 -10.28 -8.65 -1.33
C THR A 35 -11.52 -8.03 -0.72
N GLY A 36 -11.83 -6.78 -1.05
CA GLY A 36 -12.76 -5.96 -0.30
C GLY A 36 -12.19 -5.53 1.06
N HIS A 37 -12.96 -4.79 1.80
CA HIS A 37 -12.57 -4.34 3.14
C HIS A 37 -12.97 -5.40 4.18
N LEU A 38 -11.99 -6.13 4.68
CA LEU A 38 -12.19 -7.25 5.61
C LEU A 38 -12.37 -6.82 7.07
N MET A 39 -12.52 -5.53 7.33
CA MET A 39 -12.69 -4.95 8.66
C MET A 39 -11.60 -5.42 9.63
N GLY A 40 -11.95 -6.14 10.69
CA GLY A 40 -11.01 -6.63 11.68
C GLY A 40 -9.95 -7.60 11.14
N GLY A 41 -10.19 -8.24 10.01
CA GLY A 41 -9.23 -9.13 9.34
C GLY A 41 -8.34 -8.44 8.32
N ALA A 42 -8.64 -7.20 7.94
CA ALA A 42 -7.94 -6.51 6.85
C ALA A 42 -6.45 -6.36 7.09
N GLY A 43 -6.06 -5.91 8.27
CA GLY A 43 -4.65 -5.68 8.60
C GLY A 43 -3.80 -6.95 8.54
N ALA A 44 -4.33 -8.07 9.01
CA ALA A 44 -3.61 -9.36 8.97
C ALA A 44 -3.44 -9.87 7.53
N VAL A 45 -4.48 -9.83 6.71
CA VAL A 45 -4.42 -10.24 5.31
C VAL A 45 -3.48 -9.35 4.52
N GLU A 46 -3.53 -8.06 4.73
CA GLU A 46 -2.66 -7.08 4.06
C GLU A 46 -1.19 -7.24 4.48
N LEU A 47 -0.92 -7.57 5.75
CA LEU A 47 0.44 -7.89 6.19
C LEU A 47 0.97 -9.15 5.50
N ILE A 48 0.16 -10.19 5.38
CA ILE A 48 0.54 -11.41 4.66
C ILE A 48 0.88 -11.07 3.20
N ALA A 49 0.05 -10.30 2.52
CA ALA A 49 0.31 -9.86 1.16
C ALA A 49 1.61 -9.06 1.04
N THR A 50 1.87 -8.19 2.02
CA THR A 50 3.10 -7.40 2.09
C THR A 50 4.34 -8.29 2.24
N VAL A 51 4.29 -9.27 3.12
CA VAL A 51 5.38 -10.26 3.29
C VAL A 51 5.61 -11.06 2.01
N GLN A 52 4.54 -11.50 1.35
CA GLN A 52 4.65 -12.21 0.07
C GLN A 52 5.28 -11.33 -1.01
N SER A 53 4.97 -10.04 -1.02
CA SER A 53 5.60 -9.08 -1.95
C SER A 53 7.11 -9.00 -1.75
N LEU A 54 7.58 -9.00 -0.50
CA LEU A 54 9.01 -9.03 -0.21
C LEU A 54 9.67 -10.34 -0.66
N LEU A 55 9.01 -11.47 -0.40
CA LEU A 55 9.54 -12.79 -0.73
C LEU A 55 9.66 -13.02 -2.24
N HIS A 56 8.72 -12.52 -3.02
CA HIS A 56 8.61 -12.81 -4.45
C HIS A 56 9.02 -11.64 -5.36
N ASN A 57 9.37 -10.48 -4.80
CA ASN A 57 9.68 -9.27 -5.57
C ASN A 57 8.56 -8.89 -6.55
N LYS A 58 7.33 -9.00 -6.08
CA LYS A 58 6.14 -8.66 -6.85
C LYS A 58 5.21 -7.81 -6.03
N VAL A 59 4.74 -6.72 -6.61
CA VAL A 59 3.77 -5.84 -5.95
C VAL A 59 2.40 -6.07 -6.59
N PRO A 60 1.39 -6.48 -5.80
CA PRO A 60 0.06 -6.75 -6.35
C PRO A 60 -0.58 -5.49 -6.91
N PRO A 61 -1.48 -5.61 -7.88
CA PRO A 61 -2.11 -4.46 -8.50
C PRO A 61 -3.19 -3.84 -7.62
N THR A 62 -3.45 -2.56 -7.86
CA THR A 62 -4.68 -1.90 -7.47
C THR A 62 -5.65 -2.01 -8.64
N LEU A 63 -6.68 -2.85 -8.51
CA LEU A 63 -7.70 -3.01 -9.55
C LEU A 63 -8.63 -1.79 -9.59
N ASN A 64 -9.25 -1.56 -10.74
CA ASN A 64 -10.18 -0.45 -10.95
C ASN A 64 -9.56 0.94 -10.74
N CYS A 65 -8.24 1.04 -10.84
CA CYS A 65 -7.49 2.29 -10.70
C CYS A 65 -7.36 2.99 -12.07
N ASP A 66 -8.49 3.46 -12.62
CA ASP A 66 -8.52 4.10 -13.95
C ASP A 66 -8.23 5.60 -13.87
N ASN A 67 -8.66 6.25 -12.79
CA ASN A 67 -8.51 7.70 -12.59
C ASN A 67 -7.92 7.97 -11.20
N PRO A 68 -6.61 7.77 -10.98
CA PRO A 68 -6.00 8.03 -9.68
C PRO A 68 -6.04 9.51 -9.32
N GLU A 69 -6.24 9.80 -8.03
CA GLU A 69 -6.26 11.18 -7.52
C GLU A 69 -4.91 11.88 -7.62
N ALA A 70 -3.83 11.12 -7.60
CA ALA A 70 -2.45 11.61 -7.73
C ALA A 70 -1.74 10.85 -8.85
N PRO A 71 -1.95 11.22 -10.12
CA PRO A 71 -1.41 10.47 -11.26
C PRO A 71 0.13 10.44 -11.33
N GLU A 72 0.82 11.32 -10.60
CA GLU A 72 2.27 11.31 -10.47
C GLU A 72 2.82 10.19 -9.58
N LEU A 73 1.96 9.56 -8.77
CA LEU A 73 2.33 8.41 -7.93
C LEU A 73 2.05 7.10 -8.65
N ASN A 74 2.82 6.07 -8.30
CA ASN A 74 2.63 4.72 -8.84
C ASN A 74 1.71 3.89 -7.94
N PHE A 75 0.44 3.80 -8.28
CA PHE A 75 -0.55 2.98 -7.57
C PHE A 75 -0.62 1.54 -8.07
N VAL A 76 0.32 1.10 -8.88
CA VAL A 76 0.36 -0.24 -9.49
C VAL A 76 -1.00 -0.56 -10.15
N PRO A 77 -1.44 0.25 -11.12
CA PRO A 77 -2.77 0.07 -11.70
C PRO A 77 -2.88 -1.20 -12.55
N HIS A 78 -3.96 -1.92 -12.40
CA HIS A 78 -4.43 -3.04 -13.24
C HIS A 78 -3.57 -4.31 -13.22
N VAL A 79 -2.23 -4.21 -13.30
CA VAL A 79 -1.32 -5.36 -13.44
C VAL A 79 -0.25 -5.27 -12.36
N TYR A 80 0.11 -6.41 -11.77
CA TYR A 80 1.19 -6.47 -10.80
C TYR A 80 2.52 -6.00 -11.42
N GLN A 81 3.42 -5.50 -10.57
CA GLN A 81 4.75 -5.08 -10.98
C GLN A 81 5.82 -6.00 -10.37
N GLU A 82 6.75 -6.44 -11.21
CA GLU A 82 7.97 -7.07 -10.75
C GLU A 82 9.00 -5.97 -10.44
N ARG A 83 9.51 -5.99 -9.22
CA ARG A 83 10.58 -5.07 -8.79
C ARG A 83 11.23 -5.60 -7.53
N GLU A 84 12.46 -5.21 -7.31
CA GLU A 84 13.14 -5.53 -6.04
C GLU A 84 12.42 -4.83 -4.89
N VAL A 85 11.91 -5.61 -3.95
CA VAL A 85 11.23 -5.10 -2.75
C VAL A 85 12.09 -5.45 -1.54
N ARG A 86 12.77 -4.45 -0.98
CA ARG A 86 13.64 -4.63 0.20
C ARG A 86 12.91 -4.39 1.50
N ALA A 87 11.99 -3.45 1.48
CA ALA A 87 11.21 -3.05 2.62
C ALA A 87 9.82 -2.59 2.16
N ALA A 88 8.87 -2.67 3.04
CA ALA A 88 7.51 -2.22 2.78
C ALA A 88 6.83 -1.77 4.07
N ILE A 89 5.81 -0.96 3.93
CA ILE A 89 4.92 -0.59 5.02
C ILE A 89 3.49 -0.99 4.67
N SER A 90 2.73 -1.31 5.70
CA SER A 90 1.29 -1.57 5.59
C SER A 90 0.56 -0.63 6.55
N ASN A 91 -0.30 0.21 6.00
CA ASN A 91 -1.08 1.19 6.76
C ASN A 91 -2.48 0.68 7.02
N SER A 92 -2.95 0.87 8.24
CA SER A 92 -4.33 0.54 8.64
C SER A 92 -4.92 1.71 9.42
N PHE A 93 -6.12 2.12 9.02
CA PHE A 93 -6.85 3.21 9.67
C PHE A 93 -8.17 2.68 10.20
N GLY A 94 -8.36 2.81 11.51
CA GLY A 94 -9.56 2.33 12.19
C GLY A 94 -10.49 3.44 12.63
N PHE A 95 -11.72 3.06 12.95
CA PHE A 95 -12.69 3.98 13.54
C PHE A 95 -12.17 4.54 14.87
N GLY A 96 -12.49 5.78 15.16
CA GLY A 96 -12.04 6.46 16.39
C GLY A 96 -10.63 7.03 16.31
N GLY A 97 -10.05 7.11 15.10
CA GLY A 97 -8.75 7.74 14.89
C GLY A 97 -7.55 6.82 15.15
N HIS A 98 -7.76 5.51 15.17
CA HIS A 98 -6.67 4.55 15.31
C HIS A 98 -5.92 4.40 13.99
N ASN A 99 -4.67 4.82 13.98
CA ASN A 99 -3.80 4.72 12.81
C ASN A 99 -2.60 3.85 13.16
N VAL A 100 -2.36 2.80 12.37
CA VAL A 100 -1.25 1.87 12.58
C VAL A 100 -0.47 1.73 11.28
N CYS A 101 0.84 1.75 11.39
CA CYS A 101 1.74 1.47 10.27
C CYS A 101 2.70 0.37 10.70
N LEU A 102 2.68 -0.74 9.97
CA LEU A 102 3.63 -1.84 10.17
C LEU A 102 4.73 -1.73 9.11
N ALA A 103 5.97 -1.69 9.54
CA ALA A 103 7.12 -1.68 8.65
C ALA A 103 7.83 -3.04 8.71
N VAL A 104 8.12 -3.60 7.55
CA VAL A 104 8.80 -4.88 7.41
C VAL A 104 9.92 -4.76 6.38
N ARG A 105 10.96 -5.54 6.55
CA ARG A 105 12.06 -5.63 5.59
C ARG A 105 12.55 -7.07 5.45
N LYS A 106 13.24 -7.35 4.35
CA LYS A 106 13.92 -8.63 4.18
C LYS A 106 14.96 -8.81 5.27
N TRP A 107 15.02 -10.00 5.83
CA TRP A 107 16.10 -10.37 6.72
C TRP A 107 17.43 -10.41 5.96
N GLN A 108 18.45 -9.85 6.56
CA GLN A 108 19.82 -9.93 6.06
C GLN A 108 20.69 -10.53 7.14
N GLU A 109 21.40 -11.59 6.80
CA GLU A 109 22.45 -12.12 7.67
C GLU A 109 23.70 -11.25 7.52
N ASP A 110 24.30 -10.89 8.65
CA ASP A 110 25.55 -10.12 8.70
C ASP A 110 26.76 -11.00 8.36
#